data_2c911de4e7347fce426cad732ca4452e
#
_entry.id   2c911de4e7347fce426cad732ca4452e
#
_cell.length_a   1.000
_cell.length_b   1.000
_cell.length_c   1.000
_cell.angle_alpha   90.00
_cell.angle_beta   90.00
_cell.angle_gamma   90.00
#
_symmetry.space_group_name_H-M   'P 1'
#
loop_
_entity.id
_entity.type
_entity.pdbx_description
1 polymer ?
#
loop_
_entity_poly.entity_id
_entity_poly.type
_entity_poly.pdbx_seq_one_letter_code
_entity_poly.pdbx_strand_id
1 'polypeptide(L)'
;MALPEASVTFASVWEASVERRANSPFLIFEGSDGRVWDWTYREFDGLVDRAAATLVSNGVEAGSAVHMALANCPAFVAVWLASIRLGAWVVTADPMGGQVELRSHIERTRPAVGVCSSERADVYRSACGSLRVIVVEEQDPGLTAFRDGPIRSWPVPAPTDRAAVMFTSGTTGVPKGVEVTQANYAFAGSTMSAAAGLDEADRQLVVLPLFHANAQYYSFAASIWAGASVALMSSFTASGFLGQAARHEATTASLFAAPMRMILARGRPVDDLRLRQCWFAQNLAADQYETISDWFGCRPRQLYGMTETIAAVLTEEAEKPEPLSMGMVTEGCLVDVQRTDGTPVGVGEVGEVVVGGQRGTTLFTGYLDDPETTEASFRKGWFLTGDRARRDDSGRHFFDGRRSDVLKVSGENVSIVEVEAVLAAHPGILEVAVVGRPDPVRDEVPVAFVVVDQSESSPSRADLESWCTERLTKARRPVEFTFLDRLPRTSVGKIRKFLLSDPPVGEEGM
;
A
#
# COMPACT_ATOMS: atom_id res chain seq x y z
N MET A 1 0.94 -1.78 -25.31
CA MET A 1 -0.24 -0.88 -25.28
C MET A 1 0.29 0.54 -25.09
N ALA A 2 -0.19 1.54 -25.85
CA ALA A 2 0.32 2.91 -25.68
C ALA A 2 -0.06 3.42 -24.28
N LEU A 3 0.85 4.19 -23.65
CA LEU A 3 0.55 4.92 -22.40
C LEU A 3 -0.67 5.80 -22.64
N PRO A 4 -1.54 6.02 -21.61
CA PRO A 4 -2.66 6.94 -21.76
C PRO A 4 -2.13 8.31 -22.14
N GLU A 5 -2.79 8.95 -23.08
CA GLU A 5 -2.51 10.36 -23.37
C GLU A 5 -2.72 11.17 -22.07
N ALA A 6 -1.93 12.20 -21.87
CA ALA A 6 -2.02 13.06 -20.69
C ALA A 6 -3.41 13.71 -20.51
N SER A 7 -4.32 13.52 -21.46
CA SER A 7 -5.71 13.99 -21.48
C SER A 7 -6.71 13.04 -20.82
N VAL A 8 -6.35 11.81 -20.45
CA VAL A 8 -7.27 10.79 -19.91
C VAL A 8 -7.51 11.02 -18.41
N THR A 9 -8.76 11.07 -18.00
CA THR A 9 -9.18 11.13 -16.60
C THR A 9 -9.62 9.75 -16.10
N PHE A 10 -9.48 9.48 -14.81
CA PHE A 10 -9.98 8.22 -14.26
C PHE A 10 -11.51 8.13 -14.29
N ALA A 11 -12.20 9.29 -14.22
CA ALA A 11 -13.63 9.38 -14.45
C ALA A 11 -14.01 8.84 -15.84
N SER A 12 -13.31 9.29 -16.90
CA SER A 12 -13.56 8.80 -18.25
C SER A 12 -13.21 7.30 -18.44
N VAL A 13 -12.21 6.79 -17.72
CA VAL A 13 -11.89 5.36 -17.71
C VAL A 13 -13.02 4.54 -17.10
N TRP A 14 -13.60 5.00 -15.99
CA TRP A 14 -14.76 4.37 -15.37
C TRP A 14 -15.96 4.35 -16.32
N GLU A 15 -16.34 5.51 -16.87
CA GLU A 15 -17.47 5.65 -17.81
C GLU A 15 -17.31 4.73 -19.04
N ALA A 16 -16.13 4.74 -19.66
CA ALA A 16 -15.84 3.87 -20.80
C ALA A 16 -15.92 2.38 -20.46
N SER A 17 -15.52 1.98 -19.23
CA SER A 17 -15.62 0.60 -18.78
C SER A 17 -17.06 0.21 -18.49
N VAL A 18 -17.87 1.09 -17.89
CA VAL A 18 -19.32 0.88 -17.73
C VAL A 18 -20.02 0.71 -19.07
N GLU A 19 -19.70 1.57 -20.04
CA GLU A 19 -20.29 1.49 -21.39
C GLU A 19 -19.92 0.17 -22.09
N ARG A 20 -18.64 -0.16 -22.11
CA ARG A 20 -18.10 -1.35 -22.78
C ARG A 20 -18.52 -2.66 -22.11
N ARG A 21 -18.65 -2.68 -20.78
CA ARG A 21 -18.81 -3.88 -19.95
C ARG A 21 -20.10 -3.88 -19.13
N ALA A 22 -21.12 -3.11 -19.52
CA ALA A 22 -22.32 -2.83 -18.75
C ALA A 22 -22.93 -4.05 -18.01
N ASN A 23 -23.04 -5.19 -18.68
CA ASN A 23 -23.68 -6.39 -18.14
C ASN A 23 -22.68 -7.45 -17.63
N SER A 24 -21.38 -7.11 -17.61
CA SER A 24 -20.33 -7.99 -17.07
C SER A 24 -20.15 -7.77 -15.57
N PRO A 25 -19.71 -8.78 -14.80
CA PRO A 25 -19.40 -8.63 -13.39
C PRO A 25 -18.35 -7.52 -13.18
N PHE A 26 -18.59 -6.66 -12.21
CA PHE A 26 -17.62 -5.65 -11.75
C PHE A 26 -17.14 -5.95 -10.34
N LEU A 27 -18.03 -5.94 -9.36
CA LEU A 27 -17.69 -6.12 -7.96
C LEU A 27 -18.43 -7.33 -7.38
N ILE A 28 -17.66 -8.20 -6.74
CA ILE A 28 -18.17 -9.25 -5.86
C ILE A 28 -17.68 -8.89 -4.47
N PHE A 29 -18.56 -8.79 -3.49
CA PHE A 29 -18.20 -8.48 -2.11
C PHE A 29 -18.54 -9.63 -1.18
N GLU A 30 -17.54 -10.09 -0.41
CA GLU A 30 -17.77 -11.05 0.68
C GLU A 30 -17.65 -10.31 2.01
N GLY A 31 -18.77 -10.25 2.74
CA GLY A 31 -18.89 -9.65 4.05
C GLY A 31 -18.18 -10.46 5.13
N SER A 32 -18.04 -9.86 6.32
CA SER A 32 -17.44 -10.54 7.48
C SER A 32 -18.25 -11.73 7.99
N ASP A 33 -19.53 -11.81 7.65
CA ASP A 33 -20.45 -12.91 7.96
C ASP A 33 -20.48 -14.01 6.87
N GLY A 34 -19.64 -13.87 5.83
CA GLY A 34 -19.53 -14.80 4.71
C GLY A 34 -20.65 -14.66 3.67
N ARG A 35 -21.57 -13.72 3.82
CA ARG A 35 -22.52 -13.42 2.76
C ARG A 35 -21.84 -12.79 1.57
N VAL A 36 -22.28 -13.11 0.38
CA VAL A 36 -21.71 -12.64 -0.90
C VAL A 36 -22.77 -11.87 -1.66
N TRP A 37 -22.37 -10.76 -2.22
CA TRP A 37 -23.16 -9.95 -3.15
C TRP A 37 -22.32 -9.64 -4.38
N ASP A 38 -22.97 -9.47 -5.52
CA ASP A 38 -22.32 -9.14 -6.78
C ASP A 38 -23.11 -8.08 -7.56
N TRP A 39 -22.37 -7.32 -8.34
CA TRP A 39 -22.91 -6.30 -9.23
C TRP A 39 -22.17 -6.33 -10.56
N THR A 40 -22.93 -6.12 -11.62
CA THR A 40 -22.40 -5.77 -12.93
C THR A 40 -21.86 -4.33 -12.91
N TYR A 41 -21.10 -3.95 -13.93
CA TYR A 41 -20.64 -2.57 -14.09
C TYR A 41 -21.81 -1.57 -14.07
N ARG A 42 -22.89 -1.85 -14.77
CA ARG A 42 -24.10 -1.01 -14.82
C ARG A 42 -24.80 -0.90 -13.47
N GLU A 43 -24.97 -1.99 -12.77
CA GLU A 43 -25.64 -1.98 -11.47
C GLU A 43 -24.82 -1.20 -10.44
N PHE A 44 -23.48 -1.38 -10.45
CA PHE A 44 -22.63 -0.65 -9.55
C PHE A 44 -22.54 0.85 -9.92
N ASP A 45 -22.60 1.19 -11.21
CA ASP A 45 -22.68 2.56 -11.66
C ASP A 45 -23.93 3.29 -11.13
N GLY A 46 -25.06 2.58 -11.05
CA GLY A 46 -26.25 3.08 -10.37
C GLY A 46 -26.03 3.38 -8.88
N LEU A 47 -25.20 2.59 -8.18
CA LEU A 47 -24.80 2.88 -6.80
C LEU A 47 -23.88 4.11 -6.72
N VAL A 48 -22.97 4.24 -7.68
CA VAL A 48 -22.10 5.43 -7.82
C VAL A 48 -22.94 6.70 -8.03
N ASP A 49 -23.98 6.64 -8.86
CA ASP A 49 -24.90 7.78 -9.06
C ASP A 49 -25.64 8.18 -7.79
N ARG A 50 -26.13 7.21 -7.01
CA ARG A 50 -26.77 7.46 -5.71
C ARG A 50 -25.80 8.07 -4.71
N ALA A 51 -24.57 7.56 -4.67
CA ALA A 51 -23.51 8.12 -3.82
C ALA A 51 -23.22 9.58 -4.26
N ALA A 52 -23.09 9.86 -5.57
CA ALA A 52 -22.86 11.19 -6.08
C ALA A 52 -24.00 12.16 -5.73
N ALA A 53 -25.25 11.77 -5.93
CA ALA A 53 -26.41 12.56 -5.53
C ALA A 53 -26.43 12.89 -4.03
N THR A 54 -26.06 11.89 -3.21
CA THR A 54 -25.98 12.07 -1.76
C THR A 54 -24.83 13.00 -1.37
N LEU A 55 -23.65 12.88 -1.98
CA LEU A 55 -22.53 13.78 -1.74
C LEU A 55 -22.89 15.24 -2.10
N VAL A 56 -23.49 15.46 -3.26
CA VAL A 56 -23.95 16.80 -3.69
C VAL A 56 -24.99 17.37 -2.74
N SER A 57 -25.97 16.58 -2.29
CA SER A 57 -26.97 17.03 -1.31
C SER A 57 -26.36 17.41 0.05
N ASN A 58 -25.15 16.94 0.33
CA ASN A 58 -24.36 17.29 1.51
C ASN A 58 -23.34 18.40 1.28
N GLY A 59 -23.38 19.06 0.10
CA GLY A 59 -22.56 20.23 -0.22
C GLY A 59 -21.24 19.93 -0.92
N VAL A 60 -21.07 18.72 -1.48
CA VAL A 60 -19.89 18.39 -2.29
C VAL A 60 -20.05 18.99 -3.68
N GLU A 61 -19.05 19.72 -4.11
CA GLU A 61 -18.90 20.34 -5.44
C GLU A 61 -17.56 19.89 -6.06
N ALA A 62 -17.33 20.21 -7.32
CA ALA A 62 -16.03 19.99 -7.96
C ALA A 62 -14.93 20.69 -7.15
N GLY A 63 -13.81 19.99 -6.91
CA GLY A 63 -12.71 20.46 -6.07
C GLY A 63 -12.91 20.29 -4.56
N SER A 64 -14.08 19.84 -4.10
CA SER A 64 -14.31 19.54 -2.67
C SER A 64 -13.58 18.28 -2.20
N ALA A 65 -13.14 18.28 -0.96
CA ALA A 65 -12.65 17.08 -0.29
C ALA A 65 -13.81 16.26 0.31
N VAL A 66 -13.71 14.92 0.24
CA VAL A 66 -14.56 13.96 0.90
C VAL A 66 -13.68 13.07 1.78
N HIS A 67 -13.80 13.20 3.10
CA HIS A 67 -13.01 12.39 4.02
C HIS A 67 -13.70 11.05 4.27
N MET A 68 -12.97 9.94 4.07
CA MET A 68 -13.50 8.58 4.23
C MET A 68 -12.69 7.79 5.23
N ALA A 69 -13.35 7.23 6.24
CA ALA A 69 -12.79 6.27 7.20
C ALA A 69 -13.66 5.00 7.19
N LEU A 70 -13.45 4.16 6.19
CA LEU A 70 -14.20 2.94 5.92
C LEU A 70 -13.26 1.75 5.72
N ALA A 71 -13.66 0.59 6.19
CA ALA A 71 -13.04 -0.68 5.82
C ALA A 71 -13.38 -1.06 4.36
N ASN A 72 -12.89 -2.21 3.92
CA ASN A 72 -13.23 -2.74 2.60
C ASN A 72 -14.73 -3.02 2.54
N CYS A 73 -15.45 -2.23 1.78
CA CYS A 73 -16.90 -2.38 1.60
C CYS A 73 -17.36 -1.72 0.28
N PRO A 74 -18.55 -2.08 -0.24
CA PRO A 74 -19.09 -1.46 -1.45
C PRO A 74 -19.27 0.05 -1.32
N ALA A 75 -19.58 0.56 -0.11
CA ALA A 75 -19.72 2.00 0.15
C ALA A 75 -18.43 2.77 -0.11
N PHE A 76 -17.27 2.22 0.26
CA PHE A 76 -15.98 2.83 -0.05
C PHE A 76 -15.81 3.02 -1.56
N VAL A 77 -16.04 1.97 -2.33
CA VAL A 77 -15.88 1.99 -3.79
C VAL A 77 -16.87 2.97 -4.44
N ALA A 78 -18.13 2.96 -4.00
CA ALA A 78 -19.16 3.86 -4.52
C ALA A 78 -18.84 5.35 -4.24
N VAL A 79 -18.43 5.69 -3.01
CA VAL A 79 -18.06 7.08 -2.63
C VAL A 79 -16.79 7.52 -3.36
N TRP A 80 -15.80 6.65 -3.49
CA TRP A 80 -14.58 6.95 -4.24
C TRP A 80 -14.88 7.26 -5.70
N LEU A 81 -15.57 6.37 -6.42
CA LEU A 81 -15.92 6.56 -7.83
C LEU A 81 -16.89 7.76 -8.03
N ALA A 82 -17.83 7.98 -7.10
CA ALA A 82 -18.69 9.14 -7.12
C ALA A 82 -17.90 10.45 -6.97
N SER A 83 -16.94 10.51 -6.06
CA SER A 83 -16.07 11.69 -5.90
C SER A 83 -15.24 11.94 -7.16
N ILE A 84 -14.66 10.88 -7.75
CA ILE A 84 -13.93 10.92 -9.01
C ILE A 84 -14.81 11.53 -10.13
N ARG A 85 -16.05 11.04 -10.27
CA ARG A 85 -17.04 11.52 -11.26
C ARG A 85 -17.42 13.00 -11.08
N LEU A 86 -17.55 13.44 -9.81
CA LEU A 86 -17.90 14.82 -9.47
C LEU A 86 -16.75 15.82 -9.63
N GLY A 87 -15.54 15.38 -9.93
CA GLY A 87 -14.35 16.22 -9.85
C GLY A 87 -14.01 16.64 -8.42
N ALA A 88 -14.55 15.94 -7.43
CA ALA A 88 -14.17 16.01 -6.03
C ALA A 88 -13.00 15.04 -5.77
N TRP A 89 -12.39 15.12 -4.59
CA TRP A 89 -11.28 14.26 -4.22
C TRP A 89 -11.48 13.62 -2.86
N VAL A 90 -11.01 12.39 -2.72
CA VAL A 90 -11.15 11.63 -1.48
C VAL A 90 -9.93 11.78 -0.59
N VAL A 91 -10.17 11.79 0.72
CA VAL A 91 -9.15 11.64 1.75
C VAL A 91 -9.37 10.30 2.41
N THR A 92 -8.55 9.33 2.09
CA THR A 92 -8.71 7.97 2.60
C THR A 92 -7.95 7.78 3.90
N ALA A 93 -8.65 7.42 4.97
CA ALA A 93 -8.09 7.22 6.30
C ALA A 93 -8.31 5.79 6.80
N ASP A 94 -7.40 5.34 7.67
CA ASP A 94 -7.58 4.08 8.38
C ASP A 94 -8.89 4.12 9.20
N PRO A 95 -9.86 3.22 8.98
CA PRO A 95 -11.10 3.20 9.75
C PRO A 95 -10.85 2.94 11.25
N MET A 96 -9.73 2.31 11.60
CA MET A 96 -9.31 2.09 12.98
C MET A 96 -8.48 3.25 13.56
N GLY A 97 -8.24 4.30 12.76
CA GLY A 97 -7.50 5.49 13.17
C GLY A 97 -8.06 6.13 14.44
N GLY A 98 -7.17 6.62 15.29
CA GLY A 98 -7.55 7.30 16.53
C GLY A 98 -8.11 8.70 16.27
N GLN A 99 -8.82 9.26 17.27
CA GLN A 99 -9.41 10.59 17.18
C GLN A 99 -8.41 11.68 16.76
N VAL A 100 -7.17 11.62 17.26
CA VAL A 100 -6.12 12.61 16.95
C VAL A 100 -5.72 12.55 15.48
N GLU A 101 -5.54 11.35 14.92
CA GLU A 101 -5.19 11.13 13.53
C GLU A 101 -6.31 11.61 12.59
N LEU A 102 -7.55 11.18 12.84
CA LEU A 102 -8.71 11.59 12.06
C LEU A 102 -8.89 13.12 12.09
N ARG A 103 -8.73 13.74 13.25
CA ARG A 103 -8.79 15.20 13.40
C ARG A 103 -7.71 15.90 12.58
N SER A 104 -6.46 15.42 12.64
CA SER A 104 -5.35 15.96 11.86
C SER A 104 -5.63 15.92 10.36
N HIS A 105 -6.18 14.80 9.84
CA HIS A 105 -6.55 14.69 8.44
C HIS A 105 -7.66 15.70 8.07
N ILE A 106 -8.71 15.80 8.88
CA ILE A 106 -9.87 16.69 8.65
C ILE A 106 -9.45 18.16 8.69
N GLU A 107 -8.65 18.57 9.67
CA GLU A 107 -8.17 19.95 9.79
C GLU A 107 -7.28 20.36 8.60
N ARG A 108 -6.43 19.46 8.13
CA ARG A 108 -5.53 19.71 6.99
C ARG A 108 -6.26 19.71 5.64
N THR A 109 -7.29 18.90 5.48
CA THR A 109 -7.97 18.71 4.19
C THR A 109 -9.27 19.49 4.07
N ARG A 110 -9.85 19.95 5.18
CA ARG A 110 -11.09 20.74 5.29
C ARG A 110 -12.21 20.18 4.40
N PRO A 111 -12.60 18.91 4.60
CA PRO A 111 -13.56 18.26 3.72
C PRO A 111 -14.95 18.87 3.84
N ALA A 112 -15.72 18.84 2.74
CA ALA A 112 -17.12 19.26 2.72
C ALA A 112 -18.00 18.28 3.51
N VAL A 113 -17.65 16.99 3.50
CA VAL A 113 -18.37 15.91 4.17
C VAL A 113 -17.41 14.81 4.62
N GLY A 114 -17.76 14.16 5.72
CA GLY A 114 -17.12 12.93 6.19
C GLY A 114 -18.00 11.71 5.94
N VAL A 115 -17.38 10.55 5.66
CA VAL A 115 -18.07 9.26 5.52
C VAL A 115 -17.39 8.26 6.45
N CYS A 116 -18.16 7.62 7.33
CA CYS A 116 -17.62 6.63 8.26
C CYS A 116 -18.61 5.48 8.49
N SER A 117 -18.12 4.37 9.05
CA SER A 117 -18.99 3.26 9.44
C SER A 117 -19.82 3.61 10.67
N SER A 118 -20.97 2.95 10.82
CA SER A 118 -21.83 3.06 12.01
C SER A 118 -21.08 2.65 13.27
N GLU A 119 -20.25 1.61 13.22
CA GLU A 119 -19.46 1.13 14.35
C GLU A 119 -18.44 2.18 14.88
N ARG A 120 -17.97 3.06 14.01
CA ARG A 120 -16.95 4.07 14.33
C ARG A 120 -17.50 5.50 14.40
N ALA A 121 -18.82 5.67 14.24
CA ALA A 121 -19.46 6.98 14.12
C ALA A 121 -19.18 7.90 15.32
N ASP A 122 -19.14 7.40 16.53
CA ASP A 122 -18.89 8.22 17.73
C ASP A 122 -17.46 8.72 17.81
N VAL A 123 -16.47 7.84 17.52
CA VAL A 123 -15.05 8.25 17.45
C VAL A 123 -14.85 9.27 16.35
N TYR A 124 -15.47 9.02 15.17
CA TYR A 124 -15.38 9.91 14.04
C TYR A 124 -16.00 11.29 14.33
N ARG A 125 -17.22 11.33 14.90
CA ARG A 125 -17.89 12.58 15.30
C ARG A 125 -17.09 13.38 16.32
N SER A 126 -16.43 12.69 17.25
CA SER A 126 -15.55 13.32 18.24
C SER A 126 -14.31 13.97 17.62
N ALA A 127 -13.89 13.49 16.44
CA ALA A 127 -12.75 14.04 15.70
C ALA A 127 -13.14 15.21 14.80
N CYS A 128 -14.34 15.19 14.21
CA CYS A 128 -14.72 16.04 13.08
C CYS A 128 -15.43 17.37 13.44
N GLY A 129 -15.73 17.63 14.71
CA GLY A 129 -16.38 18.88 15.13
C GLY A 129 -17.75 19.09 14.46
N SER A 130 -17.92 20.17 13.69
CA SER A 130 -19.16 20.50 13.00
C SER A 130 -19.29 19.94 11.59
N LEU A 131 -18.33 19.11 11.13
CA LEU A 131 -18.37 18.49 9.81
C LEU A 131 -19.63 17.62 9.66
N ARG A 132 -20.31 17.73 8.51
CA ARG A 132 -21.40 16.81 8.20
C ARG A 132 -20.85 15.40 7.99
N VAL A 133 -21.56 14.40 8.52
CA VAL A 133 -21.11 13.00 8.47
C VAL A 133 -22.22 12.13 7.88
N ILE A 134 -21.88 11.42 6.84
CA ILE A 134 -22.68 10.32 6.29
C ILE A 134 -22.21 9.05 6.98
N VAL A 135 -23.13 8.40 7.69
CA VAL A 135 -22.87 7.12 8.35
C VAL A 135 -23.39 6.00 7.48
N VAL A 136 -22.54 5.01 7.22
CA VAL A 136 -22.88 3.84 6.39
C VAL A 136 -22.74 2.56 7.18
N GLU A 137 -23.53 1.57 6.80
CA GLU A 137 -23.37 0.18 7.24
C GLU A 137 -22.44 -0.54 6.24
N GLU A 138 -21.24 -0.93 6.67
CA GLU A 138 -20.23 -1.51 5.78
C GLU A 138 -20.67 -2.85 5.15
N GLN A 139 -21.60 -3.56 5.81
CA GLN A 139 -22.16 -4.82 5.34
C GLN A 139 -23.49 -4.62 4.57
N ASP A 140 -23.90 -3.38 4.29
CA ASP A 140 -25.12 -3.10 3.53
C ASP A 140 -24.83 -3.09 2.01
N PRO A 141 -25.28 -4.11 1.27
CA PRO A 141 -25.03 -4.19 -0.17
C PRO A 141 -25.89 -3.19 -0.96
N GLY A 142 -27.05 -2.82 -0.43
CA GLY A 142 -27.97 -1.88 -1.06
C GLY A 142 -27.59 -0.41 -0.87
N LEU A 143 -26.59 -0.14 -0.03
CA LEU A 143 -26.12 1.21 0.30
C LEU A 143 -27.27 2.15 0.65
N THR A 144 -28.09 1.75 1.64
CA THR A 144 -29.32 2.47 2.05
C THR A 144 -29.04 3.88 2.57
N ALA A 145 -27.79 4.18 2.95
CA ALA A 145 -27.35 5.52 3.29
C ALA A 145 -27.34 6.48 2.08
N PHE A 146 -27.31 5.96 0.87
CA PHE A 146 -27.28 6.74 -0.36
C PHE A 146 -28.68 6.80 -1.00
N ARG A 147 -29.14 8.01 -1.28
CA ARG A 147 -30.50 8.27 -1.76
C ARG A 147 -30.50 8.53 -3.26
N ASP A 148 -31.58 8.14 -3.89
CA ASP A 148 -31.85 8.54 -5.27
C ASP A 148 -31.94 10.08 -5.33
N GLY A 149 -31.36 10.63 -6.37
CA GLY A 149 -31.37 12.06 -6.65
C GLY A 149 -31.57 12.31 -8.16
N PRO A 150 -31.83 13.54 -8.56
CA PRO A 150 -31.95 13.85 -9.98
C PRO A 150 -30.62 13.52 -10.66
N ILE A 151 -30.68 12.77 -11.75
CA ILE A 151 -29.54 12.56 -12.65
C ILE A 151 -29.17 13.95 -13.20
N ARG A 152 -28.01 14.44 -12.84
CA ARG A 152 -27.45 15.71 -13.32
C ARG A 152 -26.28 15.39 -14.25
N SER A 153 -26.07 16.23 -15.25
CA SER A 153 -24.79 16.21 -15.94
C SER A 153 -23.74 16.82 -15.02
N TRP A 154 -22.68 16.08 -14.76
CA TRP A 154 -21.56 16.54 -13.95
C TRP A 154 -20.52 17.22 -14.85
N PRO A 155 -19.79 18.23 -14.37
CA PRO A 155 -18.64 18.76 -15.11
C PRO A 155 -17.64 17.61 -15.33
N VAL A 156 -17.12 17.51 -16.54
CA VAL A 156 -16.03 16.54 -16.82
C VAL A 156 -14.77 17.01 -16.10
N PRO A 157 -14.20 16.21 -15.21
CA PRO A 157 -12.98 16.60 -14.51
C PRO A 157 -11.81 16.75 -15.48
N ALA A 158 -10.88 17.65 -15.17
CA ALA A 158 -9.63 17.76 -15.90
C ALA A 158 -8.65 16.67 -15.43
N PRO A 159 -7.71 16.22 -16.29
CA PRO A 159 -6.67 15.26 -15.92
C PRO A 159 -5.83 15.69 -14.71
N THR A 160 -5.63 17.00 -14.55
CA THR A 160 -4.87 17.61 -13.46
C THR A 160 -5.67 17.83 -12.19
N ASP A 161 -6.99 17.61 -12.21
CA ASP A 161 -7.82 17.77 -11.02
C ASP A 161 -7.41 16.73 -9.97
N ARG A 162 -7.34 17.19 -8.72
CA ARG A 162 -7.05 16.31 -7.58
C ARG A 162 -8.17 15.28 -7.45
N ALA A 163 -7.80 14.02 -7.31
CA ALA A 163 -8.69 12.88 -7.18
C ALA A 163 -8.60 12.23 -5.79
N ALA A 164 -7.43 12.30 -5.16
CA ALA A 164 -7.23 11.81 -3.79
C ALA A 164 -6.10 12.53 -3.07
N VAL A 165 -6.14 12.45 -1.73
CA VAL A 165 -4.99 12.66 -0.84
C VAL A 165 -4.85 11.42 0.04
N MET A 166 -3.68 10.80 -0.02
CA MET A 166 -3.34 9.64 0.81
C MET A 166 -2.26 10.03 1.81
N PHE A 167 -2.55 9.86 3.10
CA PHE A 167 -1.55 10.14 4.13
C PHE A 167 -0.60 8.95 4.30
N THR A 168 0.69 9.24 4.21
CA THR A 168 1.78 8.26 4.40
C THR A 168 2.55 8.56 5.67
N SER A 169 2.99 7.52 6.39
CA SER A 169 3.87 7.69 7.55
C SER A 169 5.24 8.17 7.08
N GLY A 170 5.51 9.47 7.23
CA GLY A 170 6.83 10.03 6.93
C GLY A 170 7.89 9.60 7.95
N THR A 171 9.16 9.65 7.54
CA THR A 171 10.32 9.43 8.43
C THR A 171 10.43 10.48 9.55
N THR A 172 9.74 11.61 9.41
CA THR A 172 9.70 12.73 10.37
C THR A 172 8.64 12.59 11.45
N GLY A 173 7.86 11.51 11.46
CA GLY A 173 6.78 11.28 12.42
C GLY A 173 5.46 11.98 12.09
N VAL A 174 5.44 13.03 11.27
CA VAL A 174 4.22 13.69 10.81
C VAL A 174 3.82 13.09 9.46
N PRO A 175 2.59 12.54 9.33
CA PRO A 175 2.12 11.98 8.07
C PRO A 175 2.09 13.02 6.95
N LYS A 176 2.62 12.67 5.77
CA LYS A 176 2.58 13.50 4.57
C LYS A 176 1.35 13.15 3.74
N GLY A 177 0.60 14.15 3.30
CA GLY A 177 -0.55 13.96 2.40
C GLY A 177 -0.08 13.96 0.95
N VAL A 178 -0.06 12.81 0.30
CA VAL A 178 0.32 12.65 -1.10
C VAL A 178 -0.84 13.03 -2.00
N GLU A 179 -0.67 14.04 -2.84
CA GLU A 179 -1.70 14.51 -3.77
C GLU A 179 -1.70 13.70 -5.07
N VAL A 180 -2.85 13.13 -5.40
CA VAL A 180 -3.08 12.24 -6.53
C VAL A 180 -4.13 12.87 -7.45
N THR A 181 -3.89 12.88 -8.76
CA THR A 181 -4.78 13.44 -9.76
C THR A 181 -5.62 12.40 -10.48
N GLN A 182 -6.56 12.84 -11.30
CA GLN A 182 -7.32 12.01 -12.23
C GLN A 182 -6.37 11.26 -13.20
N ALA A 183 -5.38 11.96 -13.77
CA ALA A 183 -4.38 11.36 -14.65
C ALA A 183 -3.50 10.34 -13.95
N ASN A 184 -3.16 10.56 -12.68
CA ASN A 184 -2.40 9.60 -11.89
C ASN A 184 -3.14 8.25 -11.78
N TYR A 185 -4.43 8.26 -11.47
CA TYR A 185 -5.20 7.01 -11.42
C TYR A 185 -5.34 6.34 -12.79
N ALA A 186 -5.52 7.10 -13.86
CA ALA A 186 -5.56 6.57 -15.22
C ALA A 186 -4.21 5.93 -15.60
N PHE A 187 -3.09 6.58 -15.25
CA PHE A 187 -1.75 6.05 -15.44
C PHE A 187 -1.52 4.77 -14.63
N ALA A 188 -1.89 4.76 -13.34
CA ALA A 188 -1.80 3.56 -12.51
C ALA A 188 -2.60 2.40 -13.13
N GLY A 189 -3.85 2.66 -13.54
CA GLY A 189 -4.73 1.68 -14.15
C GLY A 189 -4.13 1.06 -15.41
N SER A 190 -3.68 1.87 -16.36
CA SER A 190 -3.11 1.41 -17.62
C SER A 190 -1.80 0.64 -17.42
N THR A 191 -0.88 1.22 -16.63
CA THR A 191 0.45 0.65 -16.39
C THR A 191 0.36 -0.68 -15.64
N MET A 192 -0.44 -0.75 -14.58
CA MET A 192 -0.56 -1.97 -13.79
C MET A 192 -1.38 -3.06 -14.49
N SER A 193 -2.38 -2.67 -15.29
CA SER A 193 -3.10 -3.60 -16.15
C SER A 193 -2.16 -4.24 -17.18
N ALA A 194 -1.32 -3.44 -17.83
CA ALA A 194 -0.33 -3.93 -18.80
C ALA A 194 0.72 -4.83 -18.14
N ALA A 195 1.30 -4.40 -17.00
CA ALA A 195 2.32 -5.16 -16.27
C ALA A 195 1.81 -6.52 -15.76
N ALA A 196 0.52 -6.60 -15.41
CA ALA A 196 -0.13 -7.83 -14.98
C ALA A 196 -0.69 -8.66 -16.16
N GLY A 197 -0.73 -8.08 -17.37
CA GLY A 197 -1.39 -8.69 -18.52
C GLY A 197 -2.86 -8.96 -18.22
N LEU A 198 -3.56 -7.99 -17.60
CA LEU A 198 -4.98 -8.14 -17.27
C LEU A 198 -5.84 -8.01 -18.52
N ASP A 199 -6.86 -8.83 -18.56
CA ASP A 199 -7.93 -8.72 -19.54
C ASP A 199 -9.31 -8.80 -18.87
N GLU A 200 -10.35 -8.75 -19.67
CA GLU A 200 -11.74 -8.74 -19.23
C GLU A 200 -12.25 -10.06 -18.60
N ALA A 201 -11.49 -11.15 -18.73
CA ALA A 201 -11.80 -12.43 -18.10
C ALA A 201 -11.20 -12.55 -16.70
N ASP A 202 -10.29 -11.63 -16.32
CA ASP A 202 -9.63 -11.67 -15.04
C ASP A 202 -10.55 -11.27 -13.88
N ARG A 203 -10.19 -11.78 -12.71
CA ARG A 203 -10.80 -11.42 -11.44
C ARG A 203 -9.71 -11.19 -10.39
N GLN A 204 -9.66 -9.96 -9.92
CA GLN A 204 -8.70 -9.53 -8.91
C GLN A 204 -9.25 -9.80 -7.50
N LEU A 205 -8.56 -10.62 -6.69
CA LEU A 205 -8.88 -10.75 -5.27
C LEU A 205 -8.25 -9.60 -4.48
N VAL A 206 -9.08 -8.81 -3.81
CA VAL A 206 -8.66 -7.67 -2.99
C VAL A 206 -8.96 -7.95 -1.53
N VAL A 207 -7.90 -8.13 -0.74
CA VAL A 207 -7.93 -8.35 0.71
C VAL A 207 -7.21 -7.23 1.46
N LEU A 208 -6.38 -6.45 0.77
CA LEU A 208 -5.65 -5.33 1.36
C LEU A 208 -6.58 -4.12 1.52
N PRO A 209 -6.33 -3.27 2.53
CA PRO A 209 -7.21 -2.14 2.81
C PRO A 209 -7.30 -1.14 1.66
N LEU A 210 -8.53 -0.76 1.30
CA LEU A 210 -8.83 0.19 0.22
C LEU A 210 -8.31 1.61 0.48
N PHE A 211 -8.06 2.00 1.72
CA PHE A 211 -7.50 3.32 2.01
C PHE A 211 -6.00 3.44 1.67
N HIS A 212 -5.36 2.36 1.20
CA HIS A 212 -3.97 2.35 0.73
C HIS A 212 -3.85 2.26 -0.79
N ALA A 213 -2.75 2.80 -1.30
CA ALA A 213 -2.40 2.84 -2.72
C ALA A 213 -2.40 1.46 -3.40
N ASN A 214 -1.92 0.38 -2.74
CA ASN A 214 -1.88 -0.95 -3.34
C ASN A 214 -3.26 -1.41 -3.85
N ALA A 215 -4.28 -1.34 -3.00
CA ALA A 215 -5.62 -1.77 -3.38
C ALA A 215 -6.25 -0.86 -4.44
N GLN A 216 -6.00 0.45 -4.37
CA GLN A 216 -6.55 1.40 -5.34
C GLN A 216 -5.81 1.37 -6.67
N TYR A 217 -4.46 1.45 -6.68
CA TYR A 217 -3.67 1.58 -7.90
C TYR A 217 -3.47 0.24 -8.61
N TYR A 218 -2.99 -0.78 -7.84
CA TYR A 218 -2.52 -2.03 -8.43
C TYR A 218 -3.64 -3.05 -8.64
N SER A 219 -4.76 -2.86 -7.93
CA SER A 219 -5.90 -3.77 -8.01
C SER A 219 -7.10 -3.10 -8.70
N PHE A 220 -7.77 -2.14 -8.08
CA PHE A 220 -9.00 -1.57 -8.61
C PHE A 220 -8.80 -0.76 -9.90
N ALA A 221 -7.86 0.18 -9.93
CA ALA A 221 -7.64 0.99 -11.13
C ALA A 221 -7.20 0.13 -12.31
N ALA A 222 -6.34 -0.87 -12.07
CA ALA A 222 -5.91 -1.83 -13.09
C ALA A 222 -7.08 -2.68 -13.62
N SER A 223 -7.95 -3.18 -12.72
CA SER A 223 -9.14 -3.96 -13.10
C SER A 223 -10.16 -3.13 -13.88
N ILE A 224 -10.43 -1.90 -13.45
CA ILE A 224 -11.35 -0.98 -14.15
C ILE A 224 -10.81 -0.68 -15.56
N TRP A 225 -9.50 -0.43 -15.69
CA TRP A 225 -8.87 -0.20 -16.99
C TRP A 225 -9.03 -1.39 -17.95
N ALA A 226 -8.79 -2.60 -17.45
CA ALA A 226 -8.92 -3.84 -18.22
C ALA A 226 -10.37 -4.23 -18.52
N GLY A 227 -11.35 -3.72 -17.77
CA GLY A 227 -12.73 -4.21 -17.78
C GLY A 227 -12.89 -5.54 -17.05
N ALA A 228 -11.97 -5.87 -16.16
CA ALA A 228 -11.95 -7.05 -15.30
C ALA A 228 -12.87 -6.90 -14.08
N SER A 229 -13.13 -8.00 -13.38
CA SER A 229 -13.92 -7.98 -12.14
C SER A 229 -13.02 -7.96 -10.89
N VAL A 230 -13.59 -7.52 -9.77
CA VAL A 230 -12.95 -7.50 -8.46
C VAL A 230 -13.75 -8.32 -7.46
N ALA A 231 -13.09 -9.25 -6.78
CA ALA A 231 -13.60 -9.90 -5.58
C ALA A 231 -13.01 -9.20 -4.35
N LEU A 232 -13.83 -8.38 -3.68
CA LEU A 232 -13.45 -7.57 -2.52
C LEU A 232 -13.84 -8.30 -1.24
N MET A 233 -12.85 -8.58 -0.41
CA MET A 233 -13.07 -9.15 0.93
C MET A 233 -13.14 -8.02 1.96
N SER A 234 -14.05 -8.13 2.91
CA SER A 234 -14.19 -7.15 4.02
C SER A 234 -12.90 -6.99 4.82
N SER A 235 -12.12 -8.06 4.93
CA SER A 235 -10.80 -8.05 5.60
C SER A 235 -9.92 -9.22 5.15
N PHE A 236 -8.62 -9.08 5.37
CA PHE A 236 -7.67 -10.16 5.18
C PHE A 236 -7.77 -11.19 6.31
N THR A 237 -7.88 -12.47 5.95
CA THR A 237 -7.72 -13.59 6.88
C THR A 237 -6.75 -14.61 6.31
N ALA A 238 -5.69 -14.92 7.05
CA ALA A 238 -4.64 -15.82 6.57
C ALA A 238 -5.14 -17.24 6.26
N SER A 239 -6.03 -17.78 7.10
CA SER A 239 -6.64 -19.10 6.90
C SER A 239 -7.72 -19.12 5.83
N GLY A 240 -8.31 -17.97 5.50
CA GLY A 240 -9.40 -17.85 4.52
C GLY A 240 -8.95 -17.54 3.10
N PHE A 241 -7.75 -16.94 2.92
CA PHE A 241 -7.30 -16.36 1.65
C PHE A 241 -7.40 -17.34 0.46
N LEU A 242 -6.84 -18.54 0.58
CA LEU A 242 -6.87 -19.52 -0.51
C LEU A 242 -8.28 -20.03 -0.80
N GLY A 243 -9.07 -20.28 0.25
CA GLY A 243 -10.48 -20.66 0.09
C GLY A 243 -11.32 -19.57 -0.55
N GLN A 244 -11.05 -18.29 -0.25
CA GLN A 244 -11.69 -17.14 -0.88
C GLN A 244 -11.25 -17.02 -2.35
N ALA A 245 -9.97 -17.19 -2.64
CA ALA A 245 -9.45 -17.17 -4.02
C ALA A 245 -10.12 -18.26 -4.88
N ALA A 246 -10.26 -19.49 -4.37
CA ALA A 246 -10.93 -20.59 -5.06
C ALA A 246 -12.43 -20.32 -5.24
N ARG A 247 -13.15 -19.95 -4.15
CA ARG A 247 -14.60 -19.70 -4.16
C ARG A 247 -15.00 -18.61 -5.15
N HIS A 248 -14.20 -17.56 -5.23
CA HIS A 248 -14.45 -16.45 -6.14
C HIS A 248 -13.76 -16.61 -7.49
N GLU A 249 -13.12 -17.74 -7.76
CA GLU A 249 -12.42 -18.00 -9.03
C GLU A 249 -11.44 -16.87 -9.39
N ALA A 250 -10.72 -16.36 -8.39
CA ALA A 250 -9.78 -15.26 -8.58
C ALA A 250 -8.60 -15.71 -9.43
N THR A 251 -8.24 -14.87 -10.41
CA THR A 251 -7.11 -15.12 -11.32
C THR A 251 -5.86 -14.34 -10.91
N THR A 252 -6.07 -13.24 -10.20
CA THR A 252 -4.98 -12.35 -9.77
C THR A 252 -5.18 -11.87 -8.33
N ALA A 253 -4.09 -11.53 -7.65
CA ALA A 253 -4.10 -10.96 -6.30
C ALA A 253 -2.92 -10.00 -6.11
N SER A 254 -2.97 -9.21 -5.02
CA SER A 254 -1.84 -8.40 -4.57
C SER A 254 -1.70 -8.48 -3.06
N LEU A 255 -0.49 -8.77 -2.59
CA LEU A 255 -0.18 -8.96 -1.17
C LEU A 255 1.12 -8.23 -0.78
N PHE A 256 1.52 -8.43 0.46
CA PHE A 256 2.86 -8.15 0.97
C PHE A 256 3.47 -9.44 1.52
N ALA A 257 4.77 -9.46 1.76
CA ALA A 257 5.44 -10.62 2.32
C ALA A 257 4.87 -11.03 3.70
N ALA A 258 4.43 -10.08 4.53
CA ALA A 258 3.86 -10.39 5.84
C ALA A 258 2.54 -11.19 5.73
N PRO A 259 1.51 -10.78 4.96
CA PRO A 259 0.35 -11.63 4.67
C PRO A 259 0.71 -13.01 4.12
N MET A 260 1.70 -13.12 3.22
CA MET A 260 2.13 -14.41 2.68
C MET A 260 2.70 -15.32 3.76
N ARG A 261 3.56 -14.81 4.65
CA ARG A 261 4.03 -15.57 5.82
C ARG A 261 2.89 -16.00 6.74
N MET A 262 1.89 -15.15 6.94
CA MET A 262 0.71 -15.51 7.72
C MET A 262 -0.12 -16.62 7.05
N ILE A 263 -0.24 -16.61 5.72
CA ILE A 263 -0.88 -17.68 4.95
C ILE A 263 -0.13 -18.99 5.14
N LEU A 264 1.21 -18.99 5.06
CA LEU A 264 2.02 -20.20 5.32
C LEU A 264 1.84 -20.73 6.74
N ALA A 265 1.75 -19.85 7.73
CA ALA A 265 1.61 -20.26 9.13
C ALA A 265 0.21 -20.77 9.50
N ARG A 266 -0.85 -20.29 8.85
CA ARG A 266 -2.25 -20.52 9.26
C ARG A 266 -3.17 -21.02 8.16
N GLY A 267 -2.76 -20.88 6.90
CA GLY A 267 -3.50 -21.36 5.75
C GLY A 267 -3.29 -22.84 5.50
N ARG A 268 -3.95 -23.34 4.48
CA ARG A 268 -3.76 -24.68 3.93
C ARG A 268 -3.92 -24.61 2.42
N PRO A 269 -3.18 -25.42 1.65
CA PRO A 269 -3.38 -25.49 0.21
C PRO A 269 -4.82 -25.92 -0.10
N VAL A 270 -5.34 -25.41 -1.20
CA VAL A 270 -6.71 -25.65 -1.67
C VAL A 270 -6.62 -26.06 -3.14
N ASP A 271 -7.42 -27.04 -3.52
CA ASP A 271 -7.56 -27.47 -4.91
C ASP A 271 -8.34 -26.42 -5.72
N ASP A 272 -8.25 -26.51 -7.05
CA ASP A 272 -9.00 -25.67 -8.02
C ASP A 272 -8.74 -24.16 -7.96
N LEU A 273 -7.55 -23.72 -7.50
CA LEU A 273 -7.14 -22.35 -7.61
C LEU A 273 -6.93 -21.94 -9.07
N ARG A 274 -7.43 -20.76 -9.44
CA ARG A 274 -7.26 -20.15 -10.76
C ARG A 274 -6.25 -19.00 -10.76
N LEU A 275 -5.52 -18.81 -9.66
CA LEU A 275 -4.51 -17.77 -9.58
C LEU A 275 -3.42 -18.02 -10.62
N ARG A 276 -3.30 -17.10 -11.58
CA ARG A 276 -2.22 -17.10 -12.58
C ARG A 276 -1.11 -16.13 -12.21
N GLN A 277 -1.40 -15.20 -11.27
CA GLN A 277 -0.46 -14.20 -10.81
C GLN A 277 -0.83 -13.68 -9.43
N CYS A 278 0.20 -13.41 -8.61
CA CYS A 278 0.08 -12.64 -7.38
C CYS A 278 1.23 -11.64 -7.30
N TRP A 279 0.89 -10.35 -7.23
CA TRP A 279 1.86 -9.33 -6.88
C TRP A 279 2.24 -9.43 -5.40
N PHE A 280 3.50 -9.19 -5.09
CA PHE A 280 3.88 -8.96 -3.70
C PHE A 280 4.98 -7.91 -3.59
N ALA A 281 5.12 -7.31 -2.41
CA ALA A 281 6.21 -6.41 -2.08
C ALA A 281 6.92 -6.91 -0.83
N GLN A 282 8.20 -6.55 -0.71
CA GLN A 282 9.11 -7.00 0.33
C GLN A 282 9.61 -8.45 0.12
N ASN A 283 10.76 -8.78 0.72
CA ASN A 283 11.38 -10.07 0.50
C ASN A 283 10.74 -11.21 1.32
N LEU A 284 10.65 -12.37 0.71
CA LEU A 284 10.38 -13.66 1.34
C LEU A 284 11.67 -14.48 1.40
N ALA A 285 11.80 -15.38 2.38
CA ALA A 285 12.83 -16.39 2.35
C ALA A 285 12.58 -17.37 1.17
N ALA A 286 13.66 -17.96 0.64
CA ALA A 286 13.58 -18.79 -0.55
C ALA A 286 12.63 -20.00 -0.38
N ASP A 287 12.69 -20.67 0.76
CA ASP A 287 11.81 -21.78 1.11
C ASP A 287 10.34 -21.35 1.23
N GLN A 288 10.09 -20.19 1.83
CA GLN A 288 8.75 -19.61 1.92
C GLN A 288 8.20 -19.27 0.53
N TYR A 289 9.05 -18.71 -0.34
CA TYR A 289 8.65 -18.37 -1.71
C TYR A 289 8.29 -19.62 -2.52
N GLU A 290 9.08 -20.70 -2.45
CA GLU A 290 8.77 -21.94 -3.16
C GLU A 290 7.48 -22.58 -2.61
N THR A 291 7.30 -22.62 -1.29
CA THR A 291 6.08 -23.16 -0.69
C THR A 291 4.83 -22.34 -1.10
N ILE A 292 4.92 -21.01 -1.10
CA ILE A 292 3.82 -20.14 -1.56
C ILE A 292 3.53 -20.35 -3.04
N SER A 293 4.57 -20.52 -3.86
CA SER A 293 4.41 -20.78 -5.29
C SER A 293 3.64 -22.07 -5.56
N ASP A 294 3.97 -23.12 -4.81
CA ASP A 294 3.27 -24.41 -4.89
C ASP A 294 1.80 -24.27 -4.44
N TRP A 295 1.54 -23.56 -3.33
CA TRP A 295 0.19 -23.38 -2.80
C TRP A 295 -0.69 -22.50 -3.70
N PHE A 296 -0.11 -21.49 -4.36
CA PHE A 296 -0.84 -20.57 -5.24
C PHE A 296 -1.03 -21.15 -6.66
N GLY A 297 -0.27 -22.19 -7.01
CA GLY A 297 -0.24 -22.72 -8.38
C GLY A 297 0.40 -21.77 -9.40
N CYS A 298 1.01 -20.70 -8.95
CA CYS A 298 1.75 -19.73 -9.76
C CYS A 298 2.94 -19.15 -8.98
N ARG A 299 3.93 -18.65 -9.69
CA ARG A 299 5.06 -17.97 -9.06
C ARG A 299 4.72 -16.49 -8.79
N PRO A 300 4.61 -16.06 -7.51
CA PRO A 300 4.36 -14.66 -7.20
C PRO A 300 5.47 -13.75 -7.74
N ARG A 301 5.08 -12.54 -8.15
CA ARG A 301 5.99 -11.56 -8.77
C ARG A 301 6.18 -10.37 -7.86
N GLN A 302 7.42 -10.01 -7.57
CA GLN A 302 7.69 -8.81 -6.80
C GLN A 302 7.36 -7.55 -7.59
N LEU A 303 6.95 -6.53 -6.88
CA LEU A 303 6.83 -5.16 -7.38
C LEU A 303 7.44 -4.17 -6.37
N TYR A 304 7.88 -3.04 -6.89
CA TYR A 304 8.33 -1.92 -6.07
C TYR A 304 7.67 -0.63 -6.53
N GLY A 305 7.15 0.09 -5.58
CA GLY A 305 6.54 1.40 -5.74
C GLY A 305 6.12 1.96 -4.40
N MET A 306 5.68 3.18 -4.41
CA MET A 306 5.17 3.90 -3.26
C MET A 306 4.01 4.81 -3.68
N THR A 307 3.33 5.41 -2.73
CA THR A 307 2.17 6.27 -3.05
C THR A 307 2.56 7.40 -4.01
N GLU A 308 3.76 7.94 -3.86
CA GLU A 308 4.30 9.05 -4.66
C GLU A 308 4.65 8.65 -6.10
N THR A 309 4.97 7.39 -6.34
CA THR A 309 5.32 6.88 -7.69
C THR A 309 4.11 6.44 -8.50
N ILE A 310 2.91 6.43 -7.90
CA ILE A 310 1.64 6.09 -8.53
C ILE A 310 1.59 4.62 -8.96
N ALA A 311 2.25 4.24 -10.07
CA ALA A 311 2.41 2.84 -10.45
C ALA A 311 3.52 2.16 -9.66
N ALA A 312 3.56 0.83 -9.66
CA ALA A 312 4.76 0.10 -9.33
C ALA A 312 5.79 0.33 -10.44
N VAL A 313 6.86 1.07 -10.10
CA VAL A 313 7.86 1.49 -11.08
C VAL A 313 8.87 0.40 -11.43
N LEU A 314 8.96 -0.64 -10.59
CA LEU A 314 9.66 -1.88 -10.90
C LEU A 314 8.69 -3.05 -10.72
N THR A 315 8.71 -3.98 -11.67
CA THR A 315 7.91 -5.20 -11.64
C THR A 315 8.74 -6.39 -12.14
N GLU A 316 8.61 -7.53 -11.47
CA GLU A 316 9.31 -8.74 -11.86
C GLU A 316 8.65 -9.38 -13.08
N GLU A 317 9.45 -10.02 -13.92
CA GLU A 317 9.01 -10.69 -15.14
C GLU A 317 8.14 -11.92 -14.87
N ALA A 318 7.23 -12.22 -15.79
CA ALA A 318 6.29 -13.33 -15.63
C ALA A 318 6.95 -14.71 -15.83
N GLU A 319 7.89 -14.81 -16.78
CA GLU A 319 8.44 -16.12 -17.18
C GLU A 319 9.46 -16.69 -16.20
N LYS A 320 10.29 -15.84 -15.60
CA LYS A 320 11.37 -16.23 -14.68
C LYS A 320 11.49 -15.24 -13.52
N PRO A 321 10.51 -15.19 -12.62
CA PRO A 321 10.60 -14.26 -11.50
C PRO A 321 11.74 -14.66 -10.55
N GLU A 322 12.55 -13.66 -10.20
CA GLU A 322 13.61 -13.79 -9.19
C GLU A 322 13.07 -13.34 -7.82
N PRO A 323 12.97 -14.25 -6.84
CA PRO A 323 12.26 -13.97 -5.58
C PRO A 323 12.77 -12.79 -4.77
N LEU A 324 14.04 -12.44 -4.90
CA LEU A 324 14.67 -11.34 -4.15
C LEU A 324 14.78 -10.05 -4.97
N SER A 325 14.39 -10.09 -6.25
CA SER A 325 14.43 -8.94 -7.14
C SER A 325 13.14 -8.12 -7.02
N MET A 326 13.28 -6.80 -6.96
CA MET A 326 12.16 -5.87 -7.12
C MET A 326 11.67 -5.79 -8.58
N GLY A 327 12.41 -6.40 -9.52
CA GLY A 327 12.09 -6.47 -10.92
C GLY A 327 12.87 -5.51 -11.83
N MET A 328 12.39 -5.45 -13.04
CA MET A 328 12.82 -4.55 -14.12
C MET A 328 12.01 -3.25 -14.06
N VAL A 329 12.48 -2.23 -14.79
CA VAL A 329 11.70 -1.00 -14.96
C VAL A 329 10.37 -1.31 -15.64
N THR A 330 9.27 -0.99 -14.99
CA THR A 330 7.93 -1.19 -15.54
C THR A 330 7.73 -0.32 -16.78
N GLU A 331 7.14 -0.89 -17.83
CA GLU A 331 6.88 -0.16 -19.07
C GLU A 331 6.11 1.14 -18.80
N GLY A 332 6.60 2.25 -19.34
CA GLY A 332 6.04 3.59 -19.10
C GLY A 332 6.55 4.31 -17.86
N CYS A 333 7.38 3.67 -17.05
CA CYS A 333 8.07 4.29 -15.93
C CYS A 333 9.52 4.62 -16.27
N LEU A 334 10.09 5.56 -15.53
CA LEU A 334 11.50 5.95 -15.67
C LEU A 334 12.17 5.83 -14.30
N VAL A 335 13.09 4.89 -14.16
CA VAL A 335 13.83 4.61 -12.92
C VAL A 335 15.31 4.63 -13.17
N ASP A 336 16.06 5.17 -12.24
CA ASP A 336 17.51 5.08 -12.22
C ASP A 336 18.00 4.80 -10.80
N VAL A 337 19.24 4.35 -10.66
CA VAL A 337 19.92 4.21 -9.36
C VAL A 337 21.10 5.16 -9.37
N GLN A 338 21.10 6.13 -8.45
CA GLN A 338 22.03 7.24 -8.48
C GLN A 338 22.83 7.37 -7.17
N ARG A 339 24.05 7.88 -7.30
CA ARG A 339 24.88 8.39 -6.20
C ARG A 339 24.27 9.69 -5.63
N THR A 340 24.79 10.13 -4.50
CA THR A 340 24.34 11.37 -3.85
C THR A 340 24.56 12.65 -4.67
N ASP A 341 25.49 12.63 -5.62
CA ASP A 341 25.72 13.73 -6.56
C ASP A 341 24.78 13.75 -7.78
N GLY A 342 23.95 12.69 -7.90
CA GLY A 342 23.00 12.51 -8.99
C GLY A 342 23.58 11.82 -10.23
N THR A 343 24.79 11.26 -10.15
CA THR A 343 25.35 10.44 -11.22
C THR A 343 24.83 9.00 -11.11
N PRO A 344 24.52 8.32 -12.24
CA PRO A 344 24.13 6.91 -12.23
C PRO A 344 25.23 6.03 -11.62
N VAL A 345 24.83 4.96 -10.97
CA VAL A 345 25.75 3.93 -10.46
C VAL A 345 26.09 2.90 -11.55
N GLY A 346 27.23 2.23 -11.38
CA GLY A 346 27.57 1.04 -12.19
C GLY A 346 26.76 -0.20 -11.81
N VAL A 347 26.86 -1.24 -12.65
CA VAL A 347 26.27 -2.55 -12.35
C VAL A 347 26.84 -3.10 -11.05
N GLY A 348 25.96 -3.61 -10.17
CA GLY A 348 26.31 -4.14 -8.86
C GLY A 348 26.60 -3.07 -7.78
N GLU A 349 26.74 -1.81 -8.16
CA GLU A 349 26.95 -0.72 -7.22
C GLU A 349 25.62 -0.27 -6.59
N VAL A 350 25.63 0.03 -5.31
CA VAL A 350 24.45 0.48 -4.56
C VAL A 350 24.30 1.99 -4.65
N GLY A 351 23.10 2.45 -4.99
CA GLY A 351 22.71 3.86 -4.98
C GLY A 351 21.27 4.07 -4.51
N GLU A 352 20.83 5.31 -4.55
CA GLU A 352 19.43 5.66 -4.28
C GLU A 352 18.56 5.40 -5.51
N VAL A 353 17.44 4.71 -5.32
CA VAL A 353 16.41 4.56 -6.35
C VAL A 353 15.76 5.92 -6.58
N VAL A 354 15.80 6.40 -7.80
CA VAL A 354 15.17 7.66 -8.19
C VAL A 354 14.20 7.43 -9.34
N VAL A 355 13.08 8.16 -9.33
CA VAL A 355 12.01 7.99 -10.30
C VAL A 355 11.82 9.28 -11.07
N GLY A 356 11.96 9.20 -12.40
CA GLY A 356 11.66 10.29 -13.31
C GLY A 356 10.21 10.27 -13.75
N GLY A 357 9.70 11.43 -14.19
CA GLY A 357 8.36 11.50 -14.72
C GLY A 357 7.74 12.88 -14.59
N GLN A 358 6.49 12.98 -15.02
CA GLN A 358 5.71 14.21 -14.96
C GLN A 358 4.85 14.23 -13.70
N ARG A 359 5.04 15.25 -12.86
CA ARG A 359 4.19 15.48 -11.67
C ARG A 359 2.73 15.65 -12.10
N GLY A 360 1.83 15.00 -11.36
CA GLY A 360 0.40 14.98 -11.66
C GLY A 360 -0.01 14.08 -12.83
N THR A 361 0.92 13.29 -13.40
CA THR A 361 0.62 12.29 -14.43
C THR A 361 1.23 10.94 -14.06
N THR A 362 2.56 10.81 -14.14
CA THR A 362 3.29 9.58 -13.82
C THR A 362 3.88 9.58 -12.41
N LEU A 363 3.96 10.75 -11.79
CA LEU A 363 4.32 10.96 -10.39
C LEU A 363 3.23 11.77 -9.70
N PHE A 364 3.17 11.69 -8.38
CA PHE A 364 2.29 12.54 -7.57
C PHE A 364 2.49 14.03 -7.86
N THR A 365 1.51 14.85 -7.52
CA THR A 365 1.61 16.31 -7.73
C THR A 365 2.57 16.95 -6.74
N GLY A 366 2.48 16.56 -5.48
CA GLY A 366 3.26 17.06 -4.36
C GLY A 366 2.66 16.63 -3.04
N TYR A 367 3.24 17.11 -1.95
CA TYR A 367 2.68 16.93 -0.62
C TYR A 367 1.73 18.06 -0.28
N LEU A 368 0.56 17.73 0.24
CA LEU A 368 -0.51 18.65 0.60
C LEU A 368 -0.01 19.76 1.53
N ASP A 369 -0.15 21.02 1.07
CA ASP A 369 0.26 22.24 1.79
C ASP A 369 1.73 22.24 2.26
N ASP A 370 2.60 21.48 1.58
CA ASP A 370 4.01 21.36 1.92
C ASP A 370 4.92 21.44 0.68
N PRO A 371 5.01 22.62 0.05
CA PRO A 371 5.82 22.80 -1.14
C PRO A 371 7.33 22.64 -0.86
N GLU A 372 7.78 22.97 0.35
CA GLU A 372 9.19 22.84 0.74
C GLU A 372 9.63 21.38 0.74
N THR A 373 8.91 20.50 1.44
CA THR A 373 9.17 19.06 1.41
C THR A 373 8.99 18.48 0.01
N THR A 374 8.03 18.99 -0.74
CA THR A 374 7.82 18.56 -2.14
C THR A 374 9.07 18.83 -2.97
N GLU A 375 9.57 20.07 -2.99
CA GLU A 375 10.74 20.41 -3.79
C GLU A 375 12.01 19.72 -3.27
N ALA A 376 12.18 19.56 -1.96
CA ALA A 376 13.29 18.82 -1.35
C ALA A 376 13.29 17.34 -1.71
N SER A 377 12.12 16.78 -2.10
CA SER A 377 11.99 15.38 -2.55
C SER A 377 12.42 15.18 -4.01
N PHE A 378 12.80 16.23 -4.70
CA PHE A 378 13.27 16.17 -6.09
C PHE A 378 14.70 16.67 -6.24
N ARG A 379 15.45 16.03 -7.12
CA ARG A 379 16.80 16.45 -7.53
C ARG A 379 16.91 16.41 -9.05
N LYS A 380 17.09 17.56 -9.68
CA LYS A 380 17.21 17.67 -11.17
C LYS A 380 16.08 16.95 -11.91
N GLY A 381 14.84 17.05 -11.42
CA GLY A 381 13.65 16.41 -12.02
C GLY A 381 13.41 14.95 -11.63
N TRP A 382 14.30 14.34 -10.84
CA TRP A 382 14.14 12.98 -10.31
C TRP A 382 13.55 13.02 -8.90
N PHE A 383 12.50 12.27 -8.67
CA PHE A 383 11.94 12.03 -7.34
C PHE A 383 12.87 11.09 -6.56
N LEU A 384 13.24 11.50 -5.36
CA LEU A 384 14.11 10.77 -4.44
C LEU A 384 13.26 9.86 -3.54
N THR A 385 13.35 8.54 -3.73
CA THR A 385 12.52 7.61 -2.97
C THR A 385 13.00 7.41 -1.53
N GLY A 386 14.28 7.69 -1.27
CA GLY A 386 14.94 7.35 -0.02
C GLY A 386 15.29 5.87 0.13
N ASP A 387 14.88 5.04 -0.83
CA ASP A 387 15.20 3.60 -0.88
C ASP A 387 16.48 3.39 -1.68
N ARG A 388 17.27 2.37 -1.33
CA ARG A 388 18.52 2.04 -1.97
C ARG A 388 18.41 0.70 -2.69
N ALA A 389 19.06 0.60 -3.82
CA ALA A 389 19.14 -0.63 -4.59
C ALA A 389 20.48 -0.75 -5.33
N ARG A 390 20.78 -1.94 -5.79
CA ARG A 390 21.75 -2.23 -6.84
C ARG A 390 21.06 -2.83 -8.05
N ARG A 391 21.63 -2.64 -9.22
CA ARG A 391 21.16 -3.25 -10.47
C ARG A 391 22.16 -4.29 -10.94
N ASP A 392 21.69 -5.47 -11.39
CA ASP A 392 22.55 -6.49 -11.99
C ASP A 392 22.73 -6.28 -13.51
N ASP A 393 23.50 -7.16 -14.13
CA ASP A 393 23.76 -7.14 -15.58
C ASP A 393 22.52 -7.37 -16.44
N SER A 394 21.48 -8.02 -15.89
CA SER A 394 20.20 -8.24 -16.58
C SER A 394 19.27 -7.02 -16.50
N GLY A 395 19.60 -6.04 -15.65
CA GLY A 395 18.79 -4.87 -15.39
C GLY A 395 17.81 -5.04 -14.24
N ARG A 396 17.83 -6.17 -13.51
CA ARG A 396 17.03 -6.39 -12.30
C ARG A 396 17.55 -5.57 -11.14
N HIS A 397 16.63 -5.06 -10.33
CA HIS A 397 16.91 -4.25 -9.15
C HIS A 397 16.73 -5.06 -7.88
N PHE A 398 17.68 -4.93 -6.95
CA PHE A 398 17.68 -5.62 -5.66
C PHE A 398 17.72 -4.59 -4.55
N PHE A 399 16.75 -4.67 -3.63
CA PHE A 399 16.64 -3.75 -2.50
C PHE A 399 17.83 -3.86 -1.54
N ASP A 400 18.37 -2.70 -1.13
CA ASP A 400 19.52 -2.58 -0.20
C ASP A 400 19.20 -1.68 1.02
N GLY A 401 17.93 -1.65 1.44
CA GLY A 401 17.51 -0.86 2.59
C GLY A 401 17.09 0.56 2.24
N ARG A 402 16.78 1.33 3.30
CA ARG A 402 16.49 2.74 3.19
C ARG A 402 17.70 3.59 3.55
N ARG A 403 17.73 4.81 3.07
CA ARG A 403 18.74 5.79 3.51
C ARG A 403 18.65 6.03 5.03
N SER A 404 17.47 5.98 5.62
CA SER A 404 17.22 6.03 7.06
C SER A 404 17.63 4.76 7.81
N ASP A 405 17.86 3.64 7.10
CA ASP A 405 18.23 2.35 7.67
C ASP A 405 19.76 2.15 7.69
N VAL A 406 20.52 3.23 7.48
CA VAL A 406 21.98 3.23 7.58
C VAL A 406 22.39 4.07 8.79
N LEU A 407 22.92 3.40 9.82
CA LEU A 407 23.43 4.06 11.01
C LEU A 407 24.86 4.52 10.79
N LYS A 408 25.23 5.60 11.46
CA LYS A 408 26.63 6.04 11.58
C LYS A 408 27.20 5.52 12.88
N VAL A 409 27.94 4.42 12.82
CA VAL A 409 28.55 3.78 14.00
C VAL A 409 30.06 4.03 13.96
N SER A 410 30.58 4.93 14.80
CA SER A 410 32.01 5.27 14.83
C SER A 410 32.61 5.63 13.47
N GLY A 411 31.84 6.33 12.64
CA GLY A 411 32.22 6.72 11.27
C GLY A 411 31.97 5.67 10.19
N GLU A 412 31.59 4.43 10.54
CA GLU A 412 31.22 3.38 9.60
C GLU A 412 29.71 3.46 9.27
N ASN A 413 29.37 3.15 8.01
CA ASN A 413 27.98 2.97 7.61
C ASN A 413 27.52 1.55 7.94
N VAL A 414 26.54 1.41 8.83
CA VAL A 414 25.96 0.12 9.25
C VAL A 414 24.54 -0.01 8.72
N SER A 415 24.32 -0.97 7.85
CA SER A 415 22.98 -1.29 7.34
C SER A 415 22.16 -2.01 8.41
N ILE A 416 21.06 -1.41 8.86
CA ILE A 416 20.09 -2.04 9.75
C ILE A 416 19.52 -3.31 9.09
N VAL A 417 19.27 -3.28 7.80
CA VAL A 417 18.69 -4.41 7.05
C VAL A 417 19.62 -5.63 7.05
N GLU A 418 20.93 -5.40 6.96
CA GLU A 418 21.92 -6.47 7.07
C GLU A 418 21.90 -7.11 8.47
N VAL A 419 21.81 -6.29 9.52
CA VAL A 419 21.73 -6.78 10.91
C VAL A 419 20.43 -7.56 11.13
N GLU A 420 19.29 -7.06 10.63
CA GLU A 420 18.00 -7.75 10.67
C GLU A 420 18.05 -9.09 9.94
N ALA A 421 18.67 -9.15 8.75
CA ALA A 421 18.78 -10.38 7.96
C ALA A 421 19.59 -11.45 8.70
N VAL A 422 20.69 -11.07 9.36
CA VAL A 422 21.50 -12.00 10.16
C VAL A 422 20.74 -12.53 11.36
N LEU A 423 19.98 -11.68 12.04
CA LEU A 423 19.17 -12.09 13.20
C LEU A 423 17.96 -12.94 12.76
N ALA A 424 17.28 -12.58 11.70
CA ALA A 424 16.14 -13.33 11.15
C ALA A 424 16.51 -14.76 10.70
N ALA A 425 17.79 -15.00 10.39
CA ALA A 425 18.28 -16.35 10.06
C ALA A 425 18.48 -17.26 11.28
N HIS A 426 18.30 -16.76 12.51
CA HIS A 426 18.37 -17.58 13.73
C HIS A 426 17.05 -18.39 13.89
N PRO A 427 17.11 -19.73 14.04
CA PRO A 427 15.91 -20.58 14.03
C PRO A 427 14.89 -20.25 15.14
N GLY A 428 15.33 -19.73 16.28
CA GLY A 428 14.44 -19.34 17.39
C GLY A 428 13.88 -17.91 17.28
N ILE A 429 14.12 -17.17 16.19
CA ILE A 429 13.58 -15.83 15.96
C ILE A 429 12.41 -15.89 14.96
N LEU A 430 11.23 -15.48 15.41
CA LEU A 430 10.05 -15.35 14.56
C LEU A 430 10.06 -14.02 13.78
N GLU A 431 10.38 -12.92 14.48
CA GLU A 431 10.46 -11.58 13.90
C GLU A 431 11.54 -10.75 14.58
N VAL A 432 12.13 -9.83 13.83
CA VAL A 432 13.12 -8.89 14.36
C VAL A 432 12.97 -7.51 13.72
N ALA A 433 13.20 -6.47 14.50
CA ALA A 433 13.39 -5.10 14.02
C ALA A 433 14.63 -4.51 14.69
N VAL A 434 15.46 -3.83 13.92
CA VAL A 434 16.63 -3.10 14.41
C VAL A 434 16.43 -1.63 14.19
N VAL A 435 16.77 -0.82 15.19
CA VAL A 435 16.73 0.65 15.12
C VAL A 435 18.07 1.23 15.58
N GLY A 436 18.39 2.43 15.13
CA GLY A 436 19.49 3.21 15.63
C GLY A 436 19.13 3.90 16.94
N ARG A 437 20.04 3.88 17.90
CA ARG A 437 19.96 4.70 19.11
C ARG A 437 21.19 5.60 19.20
N PRO A 438 21.01 6.90 19.49
CA PRO A 438 22.15 7.80 19.72
C PRO A 438 23.09 7.27 20.81
N ASP A 439 24.40 7.32 20.55
CA ASP A 439 25.45 6.92 21.49
C ASP A 439 26.50 8.05 21.57
N PRO A 440 26.85 8.52 22.78
CA PRO A 440 27.73 9.68 22.93
C PRO A 440 29.17 9.44 22.47
N VAL A 441 29.56 8.19 22.22
CA VAL A 441 30.94 7.81 21.82
C VAL A 441 30.97 7.31 20.37
N ARG A 442 29.89 6.66 19.90
CA ARG A 442 29.82 5.97 18.60
C ARG A 442 28.88 6.62 17.60
N ASP A 443 28.37 7.82 17.91
CA ASP A 443 27.31 8.53 17.19
C ASP A 443 25.97 7.80 17.29
N GLU A 444 25.87 6.61 16.72
CA GLU A 444 24.70 5.71 16.80
C GLU A 444 25.13 4.27 17.09
N VAL A 445 24.22 3.50 17.63
CA VAL A 445 24.40 2.05 17.83
C VAL A 445 23.14 1.27 17.45
N PRO A 446 23.27 0.08 16.86
CA PRO A 446 22.11 -0.76 16.56
C PRO A 446 21.54 -1.38 17.85
N VAL A 447 20.21 -1.37 17.96
CA VAL A 447 19.43 -2.04 19.03
C VAL A 447 18.40 -2.94 18.37
N ALA A 448 18.30 -4.18 18.82
CA ALA A 448 17.42 -5.20 18.26
C ALA A 448 16.20 -5.44 19.14
N PHE A 449 15.02 -5.47 18.51
CA PHE A 449 13.75 -5.89 19.11
C PHE A 449 13.35 -7.22 18.49
N VAL A 450 13.17 -8.25 19.30
CA VAL A 450 13.06 -9.64 18.86
C VAL A 450 11.75 -10.24 19.34
N VAL A 451 11.02 -10.89 18.45
CA VAL A 451 9.91 -11.78 18.77
C VAL A 451 10.41 -13.22 18.59
N VAL A 452 10.35 -14.03 19.64
CA VAL A 452 10.84 -15.40 19.61
C VAL A 452 9.76 -16.40 19.18
N ASP A 453 10.17 -17.48 18.54
CA ASP A 453 9.28 -18.60 18.25
C ASP A 453 9.06 -19.41 19.54
N GLN A 454 7.81 -19.47 19.98
CA GLN A 454 7.44 -20.22 21.20
C GLN A 454 7.43 -21.74 20.98
N SER A 455 7.51 -22.21 19.74
CA SER A 455 7.55 -23.64 19.38
C SER A 455 8.96 -24.25 19.50
N GLU A 456 10.00 -23.39 19.52
CA GLU A 456 11.41 -23.75 19.66
C GLU A 456 11.95 -23.31 21.03
N SER A 457 13.16 -23.76 21.39
CA SER A 457 13.84 -23.23 22.58
C SER A 457 14.17 -21.77 22.36
N SER A 458 13.47 -20.88 23.06
CA SER A 458 13.65 -19.42 22.92
C SER A 458 15.12 -19.04 23.18
N PRO A 459 15.79 -18.34 22.25
CA PRO A 459 17.18 -17.93 22.44
C PRO A 459 17.30 -16.93 23.58
N SER A 460 18.32 -17.12 24.39
CA SER A 460 18.70 -16.13 25.39
C SER A 460 19.41 -14.93 24.72
N ARG A 461 19.55 -13.83 25.45
CA ARG A 461 20.37 -12.69 25.01
C ARG A 461 21.80 -13.11 24.67
N ALA A 462 22.40 -13.98 25.47
CA ALA A 462 23.76 -14.47 25.26
C ALA A 462 23.90 -15.32 23.98
N ASP A 463 22.88 -16.11 23.64
CA ASP A 463 22.84 -16.86 22.38
C ASP A 463 22.81 -15.92 21.16
N LEU A 464 21.99 -14.87 21.20
CA LEU A 464 21.92 -13.86 20.13
C LEU A 464 23.20 -13.03 20.02
N GLU A 465 23.85 -12.68 21.14
CA GLU A 465 25.15 -12.02 21.15
C GLU A 465 26.24 -12.90 20.52
N SER A 466 26.25 -14.20 20.83
CA SER A 466 27.17 -15.17 20.22
C SER A 466 26.89 -15.31 18.72
N TRP A 467 25.63 -15.48 18.33
CA TRP A 467 25.19 -15.55 16.92
C TRP A 467 25.67 -14.37 16.09
N CYS A 468 25.49 -13.16 16.62
CA CYS A 468 25.95 -11.93 15.98
C CYS A 468 27.49 -11.83 15.96
N THR A 469 28.15 -12.33 17.00
CA THR A 469 29.62 -12.27 17.08
C THR A 469 30.32 -13.10 16.02
N GLU A 470 29.72 -14.22 15.64
CA GLU A 470 30.24 -15.09 14.59
C GLU A 470 30.00 -14.54 13.16
N ARG A 471 28.99 -13.66 12.98
CA ARG A 471 28.46 -13.27 11.66
C ARG A 471 28.57 -11.80 11.33
N LEU A 472 28.76 -10.93 12.33
CA LEU A 472 28.79 -9.49 12.15
C LEU A 472 30.08 -8.88 12.70
N THR A 473 30.58 -7.84 12.04
CA THR A 473 31.68 -7.00 12.57
C THR A 473 31.22 -6.25 13.82
N LYS A 474 32.15 -5.82 14.65
CA LYS A 474 31.87 -5.19 15.95
C LYS A 474 30.92 -3.98 15.83
N ALA A 475 31.06 -3.16 14.79
CA ALA A 475 30.22 -1.97 14.57
C ALA A 475 28.76 -2.34 14.24
N ARG A 476 28.51 -3.50 13.66
CA ARG A 476 27.19 -3.97 13.21
C ARG A 476 26.43 -4.79 14.28
N ARG A 477 27.09 -5.17 15.38
CA ARG A 477 26.45 -5.97 16.43
C ARG A 477 25.51 -5.11 17.25
N PRO A 478 24.26 -5.55 17.47
CA PRO A 478 23.36 -4.87 18.39
C PRO A 478 23.97 -4.81 19.79
N VAL A 479 23.88 -3.63 20.42
CA VAL A 479 24.35 -3.42 21.80
C VAL A 479 23.30 -3.86 22.82
N GLU A 480 22.06 -4.01 22.38
CA GLU A 480 20.93 -4.39 23.22
C GLU A 480 19.93 -5.23 22.44
N PHE A 481 19.32 -6.20 23.14
CA PHE A 481 18.24 -7.05 22.65
C PHE A 481 17.06 -6.90 23.59
N THR A 482 15.90 -6.45 23.04
CA THR A 482 14.63 -6.35 23.74
C THR A 482 13.68 -7.40 23.19
N PHE A 483 13.18 -8.28 24.06
CA PHE A 483 12.21 -9.30 23.68
C PHE A 483 10.80 -8.77 23.81
N LEU A 484 9.98 -8.96 22.76
CA LEU A 484 8.60 -8.48 22.68
C LEU A 484 7.68 -9.65 22.30
N ASP A 485 6.43 -9.59 22.74
CA ASP A 485 5.39 -10.53 22.29
C ASP A 485 5.02 -10.30 20.82
N ARG A 486 5.10 -9.05 20.36
CA ARG A 486 4.85 -8.65 18.97
C ARG A 486 5.51 -7.31 18.64
N LEU A 487 5.90 -7.13 17.40
CA LEU A 487 6.36 -5.83 16.90
C LEU A 487 5.18 -4.90 16.58
N PRO A 488 5.30 -3.57 16.85
CA PRO A 488 4.27 -2.60 16.50
C PRO A 488 4.16 -2.48 14.97
N ARG A 489 2.91 -2.57 14.45
CA ARG A 489 2.66 -2.58 13.01
C ARG A 489 1.61 -1.56 12.61
N THR A 490 1.65 -1.18 11.33
CA THR A 490 0.55 -0.50 10.66
C THR A 490 -0.54 -1.52 10.31
N SER A 491 -1.72 -1.03 9.93
CA SER A 491 -2.84 -1.82 9.41
C SER A 491 -2.49 -2.73 8.22
N VAL A 492 -1.46 -2.37 7.45
CA VAL A 492 -0.92 -3.18 6.34
C VAL A 492 0.27 -4.07 6.74
N GLY A 493 0.53 -4.20 8.03
CA GLY A 493 1.58 -5.09 8.55
C GLY A 493 3.01 -4.54 8.50
N LYS A 494 3.24 -3.28 8.10
CA LYS A 494 4.58 -2.66 8.17
C LYS A 494 4.96 -2.38 9.62
N ILE A 495 6.20 -2.69 10.01
CA ILE A 495 6.72 -2.41 11.35
C ILE A 495 6.86 -0.90 11.55
N ARG A 496 6.31 -0.37 12.64
CA ARG A 496 6.44 1.04 13.05
C ARG A 496 7.73 1.23 13.86
N LYS A 497 8.89 1.21 13.18
CA LYS A 497 10.22 1.31 13.84
C LYS A 497 10.36 2.56 14.72
N PHE A 498 9.70 3.67 14.39
CA PHE A 498 9.74 4.89 15.21
C PHE A 498 9.17 4.70 16.63
N LEU A 499 8.24 3.75 16.83
CA LEU A 499 7.74 3.39 18.16
C LEU A 499 8.72 2.54 18.97
N LEU A 500 9.81 2.07 18.35
CA LEU A 500 10.86 1.28 18.99
C LEU A 500 12.09 2.15 19.32
N SER A 501 12.17 3.36 18.78
CA SER A 501 13.35 4.24 18.93
C SER A 501 13.41 4.96 20.28
N ASP A 502 12.24 5.26 20.88
CA ASP A 502 12.16 5.78 22.24
C ASP A 502 12.03 4.64 23.26
N PRO A 503 12.81 4.62 24.35
CA PRO A 503 12.56 3.65 25.42
C PRO A 503 11.14 3.87 25.94
N PRO A 504 10.39 2.80 26.26
CA PRO A 504 9.11 2.96 26.92
C PRO A 504 9.38 3.80 28.19
N VAL A 505 8.70 4.95 28.28
CA VAL A 505 8.65 5.74 29.51
C VAL A 505 8.13 4.78 30.57
N GLY A 506 9.00 4.43 31.52
CA GLY A 506 8.72 3.43 32.52
C GLY A 506 7.40 3.76 33.22
N GLU A 507 6.49 2.80 33.25
CA GLU A 507 5.54 2.68 34.35
C GLU A 507 6.35 2.36 35.60
N GLU A 508 6.96 3.41 36.19
CA GLU A 508 7.35 3.36 37.61
C GLU A 508 6.07 3.56 38.42
N GLY A 509 5.63 2.46 39.00
CA GLY A 509 4.98 2.36 40.28
C GLY A 509 3.78 3.28 40.56
N MET A 510 2.58 2.75 40.46
CA MET A 510 1.63 2.79 41.63
C MET A 510 0.73 1.56 41.61
#